data_90c5df5c146cc575ba74e4686a3c2630
#
_entry.id   90c5df5c146cc575ba74e4686a3c2630
#
_cell.length_a   1.000
_cell.length_b   1.000
_cell.length_c   1.000
_cell.angle_alpha   90.00
_cell.angle_beta   90.00
_cell.angle_gamma   90.00
#
_symmetry.space_group_name_H-M   'P 1'
#
loop_
_entity.id
_entity.type
_entity.pdbx_description
1 polymer ?
#
loop_
_entity_poly.entity_id
_entity_poly.type
_entity_poly.pdbx_seq_one_letter_code
_entity_poly.pdbx_strand_id
1 'polypeptide(L)'
;MTAKEELPCIEAELYELSMPGRLLGKEVLDSRARRIGIVRSIRIGLHPTRSELIVKGAEVEFPVDFSKVETVGTVVQLNSVVKDAEEIEVHEVLRLQKEVLEDIRSYLGSRQ
;
A
#
# COMPACT_ATOMS: atom_id res chain seq x y z
N MET A 1 3.16 -33.24 -18.09
CA MET A 1 3.37 -32.71 -17.79
C MET A 1 3.33 -32.27 -16.92
N THR A 2 3.30 -32.32 -16.38
CA THR A 2 3.33 -31.96 -15.60
C THR A 2 3.16 -30.96 -15.27
N ALA A 3 2.85 -30.95 -15.16
CA ALA A 3 2.70 -30.06 -14.76
C ALA A 3 2.53 -29.47 -14.48
N LYS A 4 2.25 -29.84 -14.60
CA LYS A 4 2.14 -29.22 -14.25
C LYS A 4 2.64 -28.43 -13.83
N GLU A 5 3.00 -28.93 -14.51
CA GLU A 5 3.57 -28.05 -14.13
C GLU A 5 3.05 -26.81 -13.70
N GLU A 6 2.73 -26.71 -12.57
CA GLU A 6 2.29 -25.49 -12.01
C GLU A 6 3.43 -24.61 -11.72
N LEU A 7 3.33 -23.32 -12.10
CA LEU A 7 4.32 -22.34 -11.69
C LEU A 7 4.00 -21.88 -10.28
N PRO A 8 5.01 -21.66 -9.45
CA PRO A 8 4.74 -21.21 -8.09
C PRO A 8 4.14 -19.82 -8.06
N CYS A 9 3.30 -19.56 -7.08
CA CYS A 9 2.87 -18.19 -6.79
C CYS A 9 4.01 -17.49 -6.08
N ILE A 10 4.47 -16.40 -6.65
CA ILE A 10 5.58 -15.65 -6.10
C ILE A 10 5.06 -14.27 -5.73
N GLU A 11 5.35 -13.86 -4.50
CA GLU A 11 4.99 -12.52 -4.04
C GLU A 11 6.23 -11.81 -3.54
N ALA A 12 6.27 -10.51 -3.74
CA ALA A 12 7.34 -9.68 -3.22
C ALA A 12 6.74 -8.36 -2.79
N GLU A 13 7.31 -7.77 -1.76
CA GLU A 13 6.96 -6.42 -1.35
C GLU A 13 8.11 -5.49 -1.66
N LEU A 14 7.77 -4.33 -2.18
CA LEU A 14 8.75 -3.34 -2.57
C LEU A 14 8.62 -2.11 -1.68
N TYR A 15 9.76 -1.52 -1.36
CA TYR A 15 9.82 -0.32 -0.55
C TYR A 15 10.68 0.69 -1.26
N GLU A 16 10.32 1.96 -1.13
CA GLU A 16 11.14 3.03 -1.68
C GLU A 16 12.21 3.39 -0.68
N LEU A 17 13.39 3.72 -1.18
CA LEU A 17 14.51 4.01 -0.30
C LEU A 17 14.47 5.40 0.29
N SER A 18 13.85 6.34 -0.39
CA SER A 18 13.74 7.69 0.15
C SER A 18 12.33 7.93 0.67
N MET A 19 12.25 8.66 1.76
CA MET A 19 10.98 8.95 2.39
C MET A 19 10.87 10.44 2.66
N PRO A 20 9.74 11.04 2.35
CA PRO A 20 8.58 10.39 1.75
C PRO A 20 8.89 9.98 0.33
N GLY A 21 8.35 8.85 -0.08
CA GLY A 21 8.54 8.35 -1.41
C GLY A 21 7.52 8.90 -2.38
N ARG A 22 7.52 8.35 -3.57
CA ARG A 22 6.52 8.71 -4.57
C ARG A 22 5.18 8.07 -4.27
N LEU A 23 5.19 6.95 -3.58
CA LEU A 23 3.98 6.25 -3.17
C LEU A 23 3.96 6.03 -1.68
N LEU A 24 5.04 5.47 -1.15
CA LEU A 24 5.07 5.07 0.26
C LEU A 24 4.97 6.28 1.16
N GLY A 25 4.12 6.15 2.15
CA GLY A 25 3.89 7.20 3.11
C GLY A 25 2.82 8.18 2.73
N LYS A 26 2.28 8.07 1.50
CA LYS A 26 1.25 9.01 1.07
C LYS A 26 -0.11 8.59 1.55
N GLU A 27 -0.94 9.59 1.79
CA GLU A 27 -2.32 9.42 2.16
C GLU A 27 -3.11 8.88 0.98
N VAL A 28 -4.07 8.00 1.24
CA VAL A 28 -4.91 7.39 0.20
C VAL A 28 -6.33 7.90 0.39
N LEU A 29 -6.91 8.45 -0.67
CA LEU A 29 -8.31 8.88 -0.70
C LEU A 29 -9.09 7.98 -1.64
N ASP A 30 -10.29 7.59 -1.23
CA ASP A 30 -11.16 6.85 -2.13
C ASP A 30 -11.93 7.83 -3.04
N SER A 31 -12.81 7.29 -3.88
CA SER A 31 -13.52 8.12 -4.85
C SER A 31 -14.51 9.09 -4.22
N ARG A 32 -14.79 8.94 -2.94
CA ARG A 32 -15.62 9.87 -2.18
C ARG A 32 -14.79 10.85 -1.36
N ALA A 33 -13.50 10.88 -1.62
CA ALA A 33 -12.56 11.75 -0.92
C ALA A 33 -12.43 11.41 0.57
N ARG A 34 -12.73 10.17 0.94
CA ARG A 34 -12.50 9.73 2.31
C ARG A 34 -11.04 9.32 2.44
N ARG A 35 -10.42 9.71 3.55
CA ARG A 35 -9.06 9.26 3.87
C ARG A 35 -9.17 7.86 4.42
N ILE A 36 -8.55 6.90 3.76
CA ILE A 36 -8.71 5.51 4.16
C ILE A 36 -7.41 4.87 4.64
N GLY A 37 -6.30 5.56 4.53
CA GLY A 37 -5.05 5.04 5.06
C GLY A 37 -3.83 5.64 4.40
N ILE A 38 -2.72 4.98 4.63
CA ILE A 38 -1.39 5.42 4.18
C ILE A 38 -0.76 4.27 3.42
N VAL A 39 -0.13 4.56 2.29
CA VAL A 39 0.56 3.53 1.52
C VAL A 39 1.74 3.00 2.33
N ARG A 40 1.75 1.70 2.60
CA ARG A 40 2.80 1.07 3.37
C ARG A 40 3.84 0.38 2.49
N SER A 41 3.38 -0.28 1.44
CA SER A 41 4.29 -1.00 0.55
C SER A 41 3.59 -1.27 -0.78
N ILE A 42 4.36 -1.80 -1.72
CA ILE A 42 3.85 -2.23 -3.01
C ILE A 42 4.06 -3.73 -3.07
N ARG A 43 3.00 -4.47 -3.34
CA ARG A 43 3.09 -5.92 -3.44
C ARG A 43 2.93 -6.33 -4.88
N ILE A 44 3.85 -7.15 -5.35
CA ILE A 44 3.84 -7.67 -6.70
C ILE A 44 3.74 -9.17 -6.62
N GLY A 45 2.80 -9.71 -7.39
CA GLY A 45 2.64 -11.15 -7.48
C GLY A 45 2.85 -11.62 -8.90
N LEU A 46 3.32 -12.84 -9.03
CA LEU A 46 3.47 -13.50 -10.31
C LEU A 46 2.67 -14.79 -10.28
N HIS A 47 2.14 -15.13 -11.43
CA HIS A 47 1.40 -16.37 -11.65
C HIS A 47 0.16 -16.48 -10.76
N PRO A 48 -0.84 -15.61 -10.95
CA PRO A 48 -0.95 -14.58 -12.00
C PRO A 48 -0.21 -13.31 -11.62
N THR A 49 0.15 -12.56 -12.63
CA THR A 49 0.78 -11.26 -12.43
C THR A 49 -0.24 -10.29 -11.86
N ARG A 50 0.14 -9.63 -10.78
CA ARG A 50 -0.70 -8.60 -10.19
C ARG A 50 0.16 -7.63 -9.41
N SER A 51 -0.35 -6.44 -9.20
CA SER A 51 0.33 -5.46 -8.37
C SER A 51 -0.70 -4.72 -7.54
N GLU A 52 -0.35 -4.47 -6.29
CA GLU A 52 -1.26 -3.89 -5.32
C GLU A 52 -0.49 -2.92 -4.45
N LEU A 53 -1.20 -1.88 -3.99
CA LEU A 53 -0.72 -1.09 -2.88
C LEU A 53 -1.19 -1.75 -1.60
N ILE A 54 -0.31 -1.83 -0.61
CA ILE A 54 -0.72 -2.24 0.72
C ILE A 54 -0.94 -0.96 1.51
N VAL A 55 -2.16 -0.78 1.97
CA VAL A 55 -2.58 0.44 2.64
C VAL A 55 -2.77 0.14 4.12
N LYS A 56 -2.13 0.94 4.96
CA LYS A 56 -2.30 0.83 6.39
C LYS A 56 -3.46 1.71 6.80
N GLY A 57 -4.57 1.07 7.19
CA GLY A 57 -5.77 1.77 7.63
C GLY A 57 -5.78 1.98 9.12
N ALA A 58 -6.93 2.37 9.65
CA ALA A 58 -7.07 2.68 11.06
C ALA A 58 -6.76 1.46 11.93
N GLU A 59 -7.26 0.30 11.54
CA GLU A 59 -7.13 -0.90 12.36
C GLU A 59 -6.56 -2.08 11.60
N VAL A 60 -6.70 -2.09 10.29
CA VAL A 60 -6.24 -3.20 9.48
C VAL A 60 -5.54 -2.68 8.25
N GLU A 61 -4.65 -3.52 7.71
CA GLU A 61 -4.06 -3.27 6.41
C GLU A 61 -4.90 -3.95 5.36
N PHE A 62 -4.94 -3.36 4.18
CA PHE A 62 -5.70 -3.97 3.09
C PHE A 62 -5.01 -3.67 1.76
N PRO A 63 -5.17 -4.58 0.79
CA PRO A 63 -4.59 -4.37 -0.54
C PRO A 63 -5.52 -3.54 -1.41
N VAL A 64 -4.93 -2.75 -2.29
CA VAL A 64 -5.67 -2.01 -3.31
C VAL A 64 -4.99 -2.30 -4.62
N ASP A 65 -5.72 -2.89 -5.57
CA ASP A 65 -5.17 -3.20 -6.87
C ASP A 65 -4.77 -1.90 -7.57
N PHE A 66 -3.64 -1.93 -8.29
CA PHE A 66 -3.16 -0.75 -9.00
C PHE A 66 -4.17 -0.20 -10.00
N SER A 67 -5.05 -1.05 -10.53
CA SER A 67 -6.08 -0.59 -11.45
C SER A 67 -7.06 0.37 -10.80
N LYS A 68 -7.09 0.42 -9.48
CA LYS A 68 -7.95 1.34 -8.74
C LYS A 68 -7.32 2.70 -8.53
N VAL A 69 -6.04 2.86 -8.83
CA VAL A 69 -5.35 4.12 -8.63
C VAL A 69 -5.63 5.03 -9.81
N GLU A 70 -6.21 6.19 -9.55
CA GLU A 70 -6.53 7.15 -10.59
C GLU A 70 -5.39 8.12 -10.81
N THR A 71 -4.90 8.73 -9.74
CA THR A 71 -3.79 9.68 -9.84
C THR A 71 -2.94 9.57 -8.59
N VAL A 72 -1.68 9.96 -8.74
CA VAL A 72 -0.74 10.03 -7.64
C VAL A 72 -0.14 11.44 -7.64
N GLY A 73 -0.44 12.18 -6.60
CA GLY A 73 0.10 13.51 -6.39
C GLY A 73 0.60 13.59 -4.96
N THR A 74 0.17 14.63 -4.23
CA THR A 74 0.46 14.68 -2.79
C THR A 74 -0.28 13.57 -2.06
N VAL A 75 -1.37 13.09 -2.64
CA VAL A 75 -2.12 11.94 -2.13
C VAL A 75 -2.29 10.95 -3.27
N VAL A 76 -2.63 9.73 -2.91
CA VAL A 76 -3.02 8.71 -3.89
C VAL A 76 -4.53 8.73 -3.99
N GLN A 77 -5.05 9.05 -5.18
CA GLN A 77 -6.48 9.13 -5.40
C GLN A 77 -6.95 7.86 -6.08
N LEU A 78 -7.93 7.20 -5.48
CA LEU A 78 -8.52 6.00 -6.06
C LEU A 78 -9.75 6.36 -6.88
N ASN A 79 -10.11 5.48 -7.81
CA ASN A 79 -11.26 5.68 -8.67
C ASN A 79 -12.52 4.98 -8.15
N SER A 80 -12.44 4.37 -6.98
CA SER A 80 -13.58 3.64 -6.43
C SER A 80 -13.53 3.69 -4.91
N VAL A 81 -14.61 3.24 -4.30
CA VAL A 81 -14.72 3.16 -2.85
C VAL A 81 -14.19 1.80 -2.40
N VAL A 82 -13.39 1.80 -1.34
CA VAL A 82 -12.98 0.56 -0.69
C VAL A 82 -13.99 0.31 0.42
N LYS A 83 -14.84 -0.67 0.20
CA LYS A 83 -16.02 -0.87 1.00
C LYS A 83 -15.77 -1.02 2.48
N ASP A 84 -14.78 -1.80 2.83
CA ASP A 84 -14.56 -2.13 4.24
C ASP A 84 -13.57 -1.21 4.91
N ALA A 85 -13.05 -0.22 4.19
CA ALA A 85 -12.11 0.71 4.78
C ALA A 85 -12.87 1.77 5.56
N GLU A 86 -12.37 2.06 6.76
CA GLU A 86 -12.92 3.12 7.60
C GLU A 86 -12.21 4.42 7.28
N GLU A 87 -12.97 5.50 7.37
CA GLU A 87 -12.38 6.82 7.22
C GLU A 87 -11.54 7.14 8.45
N ILE A 88 -10.32 7.66 8.22
CA ILE A 88 -9.46 8.05 9.32
C ILE A 88 -9.51 9.55 9.52
N GLU A 89 -9.26 9.97 10.74
CA GLU A 89 -9.25 11.38 11.09
C GLU A 89 -7.95 12.02 10.70
N VAL A 90 -7.98 13.33 10.50
CA VAL A 90 -6.79 14.05 10.08
C VAL A 90 -5.62 13.81 11.02
N HIS A 91 -5.87 13.80 12.33
CA HIS A 91 -4.78 13.61 13.29
C HIS A 91 -4.21 12.19 13.24
N GLU A 92 -4.97 11.24 12.75
CA GLU A 92 -4.47 9.87 12.60
C GLU A 92 -3.57 9.72 11.39
N VAL A 93 -3.72 10.59 10.39
CA VAL A 93 -2.87 10.53 9.21
C VAL A 93 -1.40 10.64 9.60
N LEU A 94 -1.07 11.64 10.41
CA LEU A 94 0.31 11.84 10.81
C LEU A 94 0.83 10.68 11.64
N ARG A 95 0.00 10.15 12.53
CA ARG A 95 0.39 9.00 13.34
C ARG A 95 0.69 7.80 12.47
N LEU A 96 -0.18 7.52 11.52
CA LEU A 96 0.00 6.36 10.64
C LEU A 96 1.19 6.55 9.72
N GLN A 97 1.41 7.77 9.21
CA GLN A 97 2.59 8.03 8.40
C GLN A 97 3.86 7.77 9.17
N LYS A 98 3.89 8.18 10.42
CA LYS A 98 5.05 7.94 11.27
C LYS A 98 5.27 6.46 11.51
N GLU A 99 4.19 5.72 11.76
CA GLU A 99 4.29 4.28 11.97
C GLU A 99 4.81 3.57 10.73
N VAL A 100 4.29 3.95 9.55
CA VAL A 100 4.76 3.36 8.31
C VAL A 100 6.23 3.63 8.11
N LEU A 101 6.66 4.86 8.35
CA LEU A 101 8.06 5.23 8.20
C LEU A 101 8.94 4.45 9.14
N GLU A 102 8.51 4.27 10.38
CA GLU A 102 9.27 3.50 11.35
C GLU A 102 9.35 2.04 10.96
N ASP A 103 8.26 1.49 10.45
CA ASP A 103 8.27 0.10 9.99
C ASP A 103 9.28 -0.09 8.86
N ILE A 104 9.30 0.82 7.90
CA ILE A 104 10.21 0.72 6.78
C ILE A 104 11.65 0.86 7.24
N ARG A 105 11.91 1.81 8.14
CA ARG A 105 13.25 1.98 8.69
C ARG A 105 13.71 0.75 9.45
N SER A 106 12.79 0.10 10.13
CA SER A 106 13.11 -1.11 10.86
C SER A 106 13.57 -2.20 9.92
N TYR A 107 12.89 -2.37 8.79
CA TYR A 107 13.32 -3.32 7.78
C TYR A 107 14.68 -2.98 7.21
N LEU A 108 14.87 -1.72 6.81
CA LEU A 108 16.09 -1.32 6.15
C LEU A 108 17.26 -1.22 7.12
N GLY A 109 16.98 -0.89 8.37
CA GLY A 109 18.02 -0.72 9.38
C GLY A 109 18.42 -1.98 10.10
N SER A 110 17.65 -3.04 9.95
CA SER A 110 17.87 -4.24 10.75
C SER A 110 19.14 -4.99 10.36
N ARG A 111 19.76 -4.57 9.28
CA ARG A 111 21.01 -5.21 8.86
C ARG A 111 22.23 -4.56 9.41
N GLN A 112 22.07 -3.51 10.15
CA GLN A 112 23.20 -2.78 10.71
C GLN A 112 23.95 -3.59 11.75
#